data_9c95addaa331f572b6dd3de7f8ad8706
#
_entry.id   9c95addaa331f572b6dd3de7f8ad8706
#
_cell.length_a   1.000
_cell.length_b   1.000
_cell.length_c   1.000
_cell.angle_alpha   90.00
_cell.angle_beta   90.00
_cell.angle_gamma   90.00
#
_symmetry.space_group_name_H-M   'P 1'
#
loop_
_entity.id
_entity.type
_entity.pdbx_description
1 polymer ?
#
loop_
_entity_poly.entity_id
_entity_poly.type
_entity_poly.pdbx_seq_one_letter_code
_entity_poly.pdbx_strand_id
1 'polypeptide(L)'
;MNKHVKELLYISLLSLPVILIFLSSAVTEIDTEIPYEIFDRKIMLISNSLALVLLALPYRAIRKNTNYNMNFKKVSLSSIVFVFILTFLFVLVDSPIVIWNKSVVFPEFLSSFETWAKLKESQLEELTIYLVSFDNFNEYLIGIIAIAIIPGFFEEFLFRGIIQKNFYLISRNHHLAIWLSAFIFSAIHMQFYGFFPRLFMGVLFGYLFHWSGSITYAMVAHAFNNFFAVTMWYAAQQGYFGKEYELGVNDPPDLPVVVIILSLILFLITIYFVRQKLLNERADKMG
;
A
#
# COMPACT_ATOMS: atom_id res chain seq x y z
N MET A 1 0.10 -1.32 -36.37
CA MET A 1 0.43 -1.33 -34.94
C MET A 1 -0.13 -2.62 -34.33
N ASN A 2 0.74 -3.47 -33.76
CA ASN A 2 0.37 -4.77 -33.21
C ASN A 2 -0.72 -4.57 -32.11
N LYS A 3 -1.68 -5.50 -32.02
CA LYS A 3 -2.79 -5.46 -31.04
C LYS A 3 -2.28 -5.24 -29.60
N HIS A 4 -1.19 -5.90 -29.22
CA HIS A 4 -0.54 -5.75 -27.93
C HIS A 4 0.04 -4.33 -27.70
N VAL A 5 0.58 -3.69 -28.74
CA VAL A 5 1.10 -2.31 -28.63
C VAL A 5 -0.05 -1.31 -28.45
N LYS A 6 -1.19 -1.53 -29.10
CA LYS A 6 -2.40 -0.72 -28.86
C LYS A 6 -2.93 -0.88 -27.45
N GLU A 7 -2.97 -2.12 -26.94
CA GLU A 7 -3.39 -2.41 -25.57
C GLU A 7 -2.47 -1.74 -24.54
N LEU A 8 -1.15 -1.85 -24.71
CA LEU A 8 -0.15 -1.18 -23.87
C LEU A 8 -0.29 0.35 -23.92
N LEU A 9 -0.49 0.93 -25.09
CA LEU A 9 -0.67 2.38 -25.23
C LEU A 9 -1.94 2.88 -24.54
N TYR A 10 -3.05 2.14 -24.66
CA TYR A 10 -4.30 2.46 -23.97
C TYR A 10 -4.14 2.40 -22.44
N ILE A 11 -3.48 1.36 -21.94
CA ILE A 11 -3.26 1.18 -20.49
C ILE A 11 -2.30 2.23 -19.96
N SER A 12 -1.24 2.57 -20.70
CA SER A 12 -0.30 3.63 -20.32
C SER A 12 -0.96 5.01 -20.34
N LEU A 13 -1.80 5.31 -21.33
CA LEU A 13 -2.56 6.56 -21.42
C LEU A 13 -3.59 6.69 -20.31
N LEU A 14 -4.14 5.59 -19.80
CA LEU A 14 -5.13 5.60 -18.73
C LEU A 14 -4.50 5.60 -17.34
N SER A 15 -3.28 5.10 -17.18
CA SER A 15 -2.51 5.24 -15.94
C SER A 15 -1.85 6.62 -15.80
N LEU A 16 -1.58 7.30 -16.91
CA LEU A 16 -0.91 8.60 -16.91
C LEU A 16 -1.68 9.69 -16.15
N PRO A 17 -3.01 9.90 -16.30
CA PRO A 17 -3.74 10.89 -15.51
C PRO A 17 -3.70 10.61 -14.01
N VAL A 18 -3.72 9.34 -13.62
CA VAL A 18 -3.63 8.92 -12.22
C VAL A 18 -2.26 9.28 -11.65
N ILE A 19 -1.21 8.92 -12.38
CA ILE A 19 0.17 9.29 -12.02
C ILE A 19 0.32 10.81 -11.98
N LEU A 20 -0.27 11.54 -12.91
CA LEU A 20 -0.23 13.00 -12.94
C LEU A 20 -1.01 13.66 -11.81
N ILE A 21 -2.17 13.10 -11.41
CA ILE A 21 -2.93 13.57 -10.25
C ILE A 21 -2.12 13.36 -8.97
N PHE A 22 -1.51 12.19 -8.79
CA PHE A 22 -0.62 11.94 -7.66
C PHE A 22 0.62 12.83 -7.69
N LEU A 23 1.24 13.03 -8.86
CA LEU A 23 2.39 13.94 -9.00
C LEU A 23 1.99 15.41 -8.78
N SER A 24 0.81 15.83 -9.21
CA SER A 24 0.34 17.20 -8.96
C SER A 24 0.08 17.44 -7.47
N SER A 25 -0.52 16.48 -6.77
CA SER A 25 -0.69 16.57 -5.30
C SER A 25 0.64 16.58 -4.54
N ALA A 26 1.67 16.01 -5.15
CA ALA A 26 3.03 16.00 -4.59
C ALA A 26 3.79 17.31 -4.84
N VAL A 27 3.48 18.02 -5.93
CA VAL A 27 4.15 19.28 -6.35
C VAL A 27 3.39 20.49 -5.82
N THR A 28 2.06 20.40 -5.64
CA THR A 28 1.32 21.47 -4.98
C THR A 28 1.84 21.61 -3.55
N GLU A 29 2.41 22.75 -3.24
CA GLU A 29 2.60 23.15 -1.86
C GLU A 29 1.21 23.06 -1.21
N ILE A 30 1.07 22.17 -0.23
CA ILE A 30 -0.09 22.22 0.64
C ILE A 30 0.09 23.55 1.37
N ASP A 31 -0.82 24.51 1.08
CA ASP A 31 -0.78 25.80 1.74
C ASP A 31 -0.98 25.57 3.24
N THR A 32 0.14 25.56 3.96
CA THR A 32 0.17 25.30 5.40
C THR A 32 -0.46 26.45 6.20
N GLU A 33 -0.83 27.57 5.54
CA GLU A 33 -1.56 28.66 6.16
C GLU A 33 -3.05 28.33 6.37
N ILE A 34 -3.59 27.32 5.66
CA ILE A 34 -4.96 26.86 5.87
C ILE A 34 -4.94 25.64 6.82
N PRO A 35 -5.33 25.79 8.09
CA PRO A 35 -5.39 24.67 9.01
C PRO A 35 -6.33 23.58 8.49
N TYR A 36 -5.91 22.31 8.49
CA TYR A 36 -6.75 21.18 8.08
C TYR A 36 -8.08 21.11 8.82
N GLU A 37 -8.14 21.65 10.02
CA GLU A 37 -9.32 21.74 10.91
C GLU A 37 -10.50 22.50 10.29
N ILE A 38 -10.25 23.34 9.27
CA ILE A 38 -11.31 24.02 8.49
C ILE A 38 -12.09 23.04 7.62
N PHE A 39 -11.44 21.93 7.23
CA PHE A 39 -12.08 20.91 6.41
C PHE A 39 -12.66 19.80 7.29
N ASP A 40 -13.94 19.48 7.07
CA ASP A 40 -14.55 18.33 7.75
C ASP A 40 -13.80 17.05 7.38
N ARG A 41 -13.24 16.37 8.40
CA ARG A 41 -12.47 15.14 8.27
C ARG A 41 -13.22 14.05 7.51
N LYS A 42 -14.54 13.93 7.72
CA LYS A 42 -15.37 12.95 7.01
C LYS A 42 -15.47 13.26 5.53
N ILE A 43 -15.60 14.54 5.18
CA ILE A 43 -15.59 14.97 3.76
C ILE A 43 -14.25 14.66 3.13
N MET A 44 -13.13 14.89 3.83
CA MET A 44 -11.80 14.55 3.31
C MET A 44 -11.64 13.03 3.10
N LEU A 45 -12.06 12.21 4.06
CA LEU A 45 -12.02 10.74 3.95
C LEU A 45 -12.88 10.25 2.79
N ILE A 46 -14.09 10.78 2.64
CA ILE A 46 -15.01 10.40 1.56
C ILE A 46 -14.47 10.87 0.20
N SER A 47 -13.95 12.08 0.07
CA SER A 47 -13.43 12.62 -1.18
C SER A 47 -12.19 11.86 -1.66
N ASN A 48 -11.26 11.54 -0.76
CA ASN A 48 -10.09 10.71 -1.08
C ASN A 48 -10.52 9.30 -1.53
N SER A 49 -11.45 8.69 -0.81
CA SER A 49 -12.02 7.39 -1.18
C SER A 49 -12.70 7.43 -2.54
N LEU A 50 -13.48 8.48 -2.83
CA LEU A 50 -14.16 8.66 -4.11
C LEU A 50 -13.15 8.82 -5.25
N ALA A 51 -12.08 9.58 -5.05
CA ALA A 51 -11.01 9.72 -6.04
C ALA A 51 -10.42 8.36 -6.42
N LEU A 52 -10.08 7.51 -5.44
CA LEU A 52 -9.59 6.15 -5.69
C LEU A 52 -10.60 5.28 -6.45
N VAL A 53 -11.90 5.36 -6.10
CA VAL A 53 -12.97 4.63 -6.80
C VAL A 53 -13.08 5.08 -8.26
N LEU A 54 -12.98 6.40 -8.52
CA LEU A 54 -13.04 6.96 -9.87
C LEU A 54 -11.89 6.47 -10.76
N LEU A 55 -10.74 6.07 -10.20
CA LEU A 55 -9.65 5.44 -10.94
C LEU A 55 -10.05 4.08 -11.55
N ALA A 56 -11.06 3.41 -11.01
CA ALA A 56 -11.56 2.16 -11.58
C ALA A 56 -12.44 2.34 -12.82
N LEU A 57 -13.00 3.52 -13.06
CA LEU A 57 -13.91 3.76 -14.20
C LEU A 57 -13.25 3.55 -15.56
N PRO A 58 -12.01 4.03 -15.82
CA PRO A 58 -11.32 3.77 -17.08
C PRO A 58 -11.12 2.29 -17.36
N TYR A 59 -10.96 1.45 -16.34
CA TYR A 59 -10.81 0.00 -16.50
C TYR A 59 -12.03 -0.65 -17.16
N ARG A 60 -13.23 -0.19 -16.85
CA ARG A 60 -14.46 -0.70 -17.48
C ARG A 60 -14.47 -0.46 -18.99
N ALA A 61 -13.94 0.69 -19.42
CA ALA A 61 -13.78 1.04 -20.82
C ALA A 61 -12.69 0.17 -21.51
N ILE A 62 -11.58 -0.08 -20.82
CA ILE A 62 -10.50 -0.95 -21.32
C ILE A 62 -11.00 -2.39 -21.48
N ARG A 63 -11.67 -2.95 -20.47
CA ARG A 63 -12.19 -4.33 -20.50
C ARG A 63 -13.15 -4.56 -21.66
N LYS A 64 -13.95 -3.54 -22.01
CA LYS A 64 -14.87 -3.64 -23.14
C LYS A 64 -14.16 -3.78 -24.50
N ASN A 65 -12.93 -3.27 -24.61
CA ASN A 65 -12.18 -3.18 -25.86
C ASN A 65 -10.96 -4.13 -25.93
N THR A 66 -10.62 -4.82 -24.84
CA THR A 66 -9.47 -5.72 -24.75
C THR A 66 -9.82 -7.01 -24.00
N ASN A 67 -9.09 -8.10 -24.30
CA ASN A 67 -9.18 -9.36 -23.53
C ASN A 67 -8.47 -9.25 -22.17
N TYR A 68 -8.37 -8.05 -21.59
CA TYR A 68 -7.70 -7.81 -20.32
C TYR A 68 -8.54 -8.32 -19.16
N ASN A 69 -8.12 -9.40 -18.53
CA ASN A 69 -8.80 -9.99 -17.39
C ASN A 69 -8.04 -9.70 -16.09
N MET A 70 -8.71 -9.01 -15.16
CA MET A 70 -8.22 -8.78 -13.81
C MET A 70 -8.46 -10.01 -12.94
N ASN A 71 -7.89 -11.06 -13.12
CA ASN A 71 -7.91 -12.31 -12.37
C ASN A 71 -8.47 -12.24 -10.94
N PHE A 72 -9.77 -11.91 -10.80
CA PHE A 72 -10.52 -12.13 -9.58
C PHE A 72 -10.88 -13.61 -9.52
N LYS A 73 -9.97 -14.41 -9.01
CA LYS A 73 -10.21 -15.84 -8.82
C LYS A 73 -10.78 -16.09 -7.44
N LYS A 74 -11.59 -17.14 -7.34
CA LYS A 74 -12.11 -17.63 -6.05
C LYS A 74 -10.93 -17.93 -5.12
N VAL A 75 -10.96 -17.39 -3.91
CA VAL A 75 -9.91 -17.56 -2.91
C VAL A 75 -10.36 -18.56 -1.84
N SER A 76 -9.41 -19.29 -1.25
CA SER A 76 -9.73 -20.19 -0.15
C SER A 76 -9.63 -19.45 1.19
N LEU A 77 -10.54 -19.75 2.12
CA LEU A 77 -10.53 -19.15 3.45
C LEU A 77 -9.22 -19.47 4.20
N SER A 78 -8.73 -20.70 4.07
CA SER A 78 -7.47 -21.10 4.71
C SER A 78 -6.27 -20.29 4.19
N SER A 79 -6.23 -19.98 2.88
CA SER A 79 -5.16 -19.13 2.32
C SER A 79 -5.27 -17.68 2.75
N ILE A 80 -6.50 -17.17 2.96
CA ILE A 80 -6.71 -15.83 3.54
C ILE A 80 -6.13 -15.75 4.95
N VAL A 81 -6.38 -16.76 5.80
CA VAL A 81 -5.80 -16.82 7.16
C VAL A 81 -4.28 -16.82 7.12
N PHE A 82 -3.67 -17.63 6.24
CA PHE A 82 -2.21 -17.62 6.07
C PHE A 82 -1.68 -16.27 5.57
N VAL A 83 -2.40 -15.59 4.69
CA VAL A 83 -2.03 -14.25 4.21
C VAL A 83 -2.12 -13.23 5.35
N PHE A 84 -3.11 -13.30 6.24
CA PHE A 84 -3.18 -12.46 7.44
C PHE A 84 -1.99 -12.69 8.37
N ILE A 85 -1.67 -13.94 8.67
CA ILE A 85 -0.50 -14.28 9.51
C ILE A 85 0.78 -13.74 8.86
N LEU A 86 0.95 -13.94 7.55
CA LEU A 86 2.12 -13.47 6.82
C LEU A 86 2.23 -11.94 6.87
N THR A 87 1.13 -11.22 6.66
CA THR A 87 1.11 -9.76 6.68
C THR A 87 1.39 -9.22 8.09
N PHE A 88 0.82 -9.85 9.12
CA PHE A 88 1.12 -9.48 10.51
C PHE A 88 2.60 -9.69 10.86
N LEU A 89 3.18 -10.83 10.49
CA LEU A 89 4.61 -11.11 10.69
C LEU A 89 5.48 -10.13 9.89
N PHE A 90 5.04 -9.73 8.69
CA PHE A 90 5.73 -8.72 7.90
C PHE A 90 5.83 -7.39 8.65
N VAL A 91 4.76 -6.90 9.27
CA VAL A 91 4.78 -5.66 10.07
C VAL A 91 5.85 -5.70 11.17
N LEU A 92 5.98 -6.84 11.87
CA LEU A 92 7.00 -7.00 12.91
C LEU A 92 8.42 -7.05 12.34
N VAL A 93 8.61 -7.72 11.22
CA VAL A 93 9.92 -7.85 10.54
C VAL A 93 10.35 -6.54 9.87
N ASP A 94 9.40 -5.72 9.45
CA ASP A 94 9.65 -4.45 8.79
C ASP A 94 10.04 -3.33 9.78
N SER A 95 9.74 -3.49 11.07
CA SER A 95 10.02 -2.51 12.13
C SER A 95 11.48 -1.99 12.12
N PRO A 96 12.54 -2.84 12.05
CA PRO A 96 13.92 -2.35 11.94
C PRO A 96 14.19 -1.56 10.66
N ILE A 97 13.48 -1.87 9.57
CA ILE A 97 13.63 -1.16 8.29
C ILE A 97 13.02 0.24 8.41
N VAL A 98 11.88 0.37 9.10
CA VAL A 98 11.27 1.68 9.41
C VAL A 98 12.24 2.53 10.23
N ILE A 99 12.80 1.98 11.33
CA ILE A 99 13.77 2.68 12.18
C ILE A 99 14.99 3.11 11.36
N TRP A 100 15.56 2.21 10.58
CA TRP A 100 16.68 2.50 9.71
C TRP A 100 16.33 3.59 8.68
N ASN A 101 15.21 3.49 7.99
CA ASN A 101 14.82 4.45 6.96
C ASN A 101 14.63 5.87 7.54
N LYS A 102 14.08 5.96 8.77
CA LYS A 102 13.96 7.23 9.49
C LYS A 102 15.30 7.83 9.90
N SER A 103 16.31 7.00 10.14
CA SER A 103 17.66 7.45 10.52
C SER A 103 18.56 7.87 9.35
N VAL A 104 18.09 7.74 8.11
CA VAL A 104 18.87 8.10 6.91
C VAL A 104 19.15 9.60 6.89
N VAL A 105 20.43 9.94 6.80
CA VAL A 105 20.92 11.30 6.62
C VAL A 105 21.56 11.41 5.24
N PHE A 106 21.19 12.43 4.49
CA PHE A 106 21.72 12.63 3.14
C PHE A 106 23.09 13.34 3.17
N PRO A 107 23.94 13.06 2.18
CA PRO A 107 25.17 13.83 1.99
C PRO A 107 24.87 15.32 1.74
N GLU A 108 25.82 16.19 2.08
CA GLU A 108 25.67 17.66 2.01
C GLU A 108 25.19 18.14 0.63
N PHE A 109 25.62 17.53 -0.47
CA PHE A 109 25.20 17.89 -1.82
C PHE A 109 23.72 17.59 -2.12
N LEU A 110 23.03 16.82 -1.27
CA LEU A 110 21.59 16.54 -1.31
C LEU A 110 20.81 17.26 -0.20
N SER A 111 21.39 18.23 0.48
CA SER A 111 20.76 18.95 1.61
C SER A 111 19.42 19.60 1.22
N SER A 112 19.31 20.16 0.02
CA SER A 112 18.06 20.72 -0.48
C SER A 112 16.96 19.65 -0.67
N PHE A 113 17.34 18.46 -1.15
CA PHE A 113 16.44 17.34 -1.24
C PHE A 113 16.01 16.83 0.15
N GLU A 114 16.95 16.74 1.08
CA GLU A 114 16.65 16.33 2.46
C GLU A 114 15.66 17.29 3.14
N THR A 115 15.86 18.59 2.98
CA THR A 115 14.97 19.63 3.51
C THR A 115 13.57 19.48 2.94
N TRP A 116 13.45 19.29 1.62
CA TRP A 116 12.19 19.06 0.95
C TRP A 116 11.53 17.75 1.41
N ALA A 117 12.28 16.66 1.52
CA ALA A 117 11.76 15.37 1.96
C ALA A 117 11.23 15.42 3.40
N LYS A 118 11.95 16.07 4.32
CA LYS A 118 11.50 16.29 5.70
C LYS A 118 10.23 17.13 5.78
N LEU A 119 10.16 18.21 4.98
CA LEU A 119 8.96 19.05 4.92
C LEU A 119 7.74 18.25 4.42
N LYS A 120 7.91 17.46 3.36
CA LYS A 120 6.82 16.60 2.84
C LYS A 120 6.39 15.54 3.84
N GLU A 121 7.34 14.91 4.51
CA GLU A 121 7.06 13.93 5.58
C GLU A 121 6.22 14.55 6.70
N SER A 122 6.64 15.72 7.23
CA SER A 122 5.92 16.44 8.29
C SER A 122 4.49 16.81 7.86
N GLN A 123 4.31 17.39 6.67
CA GLN A 123 3.00 17.76 6.14
C GLN A 123 2.05 16.55 6.02
N LEU A 124 2.57 15.44 5.49
CA LEU A 124 1.77 14.23 5.30
C LEU A 124 1.50 13.50 6.62
N GLU A 125 2.41 13.59 7.58
CA GLU A 125 2.21 13.06 8.93
C GLU A 125 1.11 13.83 9.67
N GLU A 126 1.15 15.16 9.67
CA GLU A 126 0.10 16.02 10.24
C GLU A 126 -1.27 15.72 9.64
N LEU A 127 -1.33 15.63 8.30
CA LEU A 127 -2.57 15.26 7.62
C LEU A 127 -3.06 13.86 8.03
N THR A 128 -2.15 12.90 8.14
CA THR A 128 -2.51 11.53 8.54
C THR A 128 -3.03 11.52 9.98
N ILE A 129 -2.35 12.20 10.91
CA ILE A 129 -2.81 12.35 12.31
C ILE A 129 -4.23 12.92 12.34
N TYR A 130 -4.47 14.00 11.60
CA TYR A 130 -5.81 14.59 11.51
C TYR A 130 -6.87 13.59 11.01
N LEU A 131 -6.55 12.83 9.95
CA LEU A 131 -7.48 11.88 9.35
C LEU A 131 -7.78 10.67 10.24
N VAL A 132 -6.84 10.23 11.09
CA VAL A 132 -7.01 9.07 11.98
C VAL A 132 -7.37 9.44 13.42
N SER A 133 -7.53 10.74 13.74
CA SER A 133 -7.97 11.22 15.05
C SER A 133 -9.50 11.10 15.17
N PHE A 134 -9.99 9.90 15.50
CA PHE A 134 -11.42 9.60 15.56
C PHE A 134 -12.02 9.98 16.91
N ASP A 135 -13.10 10.75 16.91
CA ASP A 135 -13.79 11.20 18.13
C ASP A 135 -14.68 10.11 18.73
N ASN A 136 -15.09 9.13 17.91
CA ASN A 136 -15.98 8.06 18.34
C ASN A 136 -15.86 6.82 17.46
N PHE A 137 -16.46 5.71 17.89
CA PHE A 137 -16.42 4.43 17.20
C PHE A 137 -17.01 4.47 15.77
N ASN A 138 -18.02 5.31 15.52
CA ASN A 138 -18.60 5.40 14.17
C ASN A 138 -17.62 6.05 13.18
N GLU A 139 -16.85 7.06 13.63
CA GLU A 139 -15.80 7.65 12.81
C GLU A 139 -14.65 6.68 12.54
N TYR A 140 -14.27 5.89 13.54
CA TYR A 140 -13.33 4.80 13.36
C TYR A 140 -13.81 3.81 12.28
N LEU A 141 -15.07 3.41 12.28
CA LEU A 141 -15.62 2.53 11.24
C LEU A 141 -15.58 3.17 9.85
N ILE A 142 -15.87 4.47 9.74
CA ILE A 142 -15.69 5.22 8.49
C ILE A 142 -14.22 5.23 8.08
N GLY A 143 -13.32 5.46 9.03
CA GLY A 143 -11.87 5.42 8.81
C GLY A 143 -11.40 4.06 8.29
N ILE A 144 -11.88 2.95 8.85
CA ILE A 144 -11.58 1.60 8.34
C ILE A 144 -11.98 1.45 6.87
N ILE A 145 -13.17 1.91 6.51
CA ILE A 145 -13.64 1.83 5.12
C ILE A 145 -12.76 2.72 4.22
N ALA A 146 -12.52 3.97 4.62
CA ALA A 146 -11.87 4.97 3.80
C ALA A 146 -10.34 4.81 3.70
N ILE A 147 -9.68 4.34 4.76
CA ILE A 147 -8.21 4.26 4.85
C ILE A 147 -7.70 2.82 4.65
N ALA A 148 -8.51 1.81 5.02
CA ALA A 148 -8.04 0.42 4.90
C ALA A 148 -8.66 -0.31 3.72
N ILE A 149 -9.99 -0.38 3.63
CA ILE A 149 -10.68 -1.23 2.66
C ILE A 149 -10.57 -0.64 1.24
N ILE A 150 -10.94 0.63 1.07
CA ILE A 150 -10.96 1.27 -0.26
C ILE A 150 -9.54 1.36 -0.85
N PRO A 151 -8.51 1.88 -0.14
CA PRO A 151 -7.15 1.89 -0.68
C PRO A 151 -6.63 0.48 -0.94
N GLY A 152 -6.78 -0.45 0.01
CA GLY A 152 -6.36 -1.84 -0.16
C GLY A 152 -6.94 -2.52 -1.40
N PHE A 153 -8.16 -2.13 -1.80
CA PHE A 153 -8.78 -2.63 -3.02
C PHE A 153 -8.31 -1.88 -4.28
N PHE A 154 -8.42 -0.57 -4.31
CA PHE A 154 -8.23 0.21 -5.54
C PHE A 154 -6.76 0.46 -5.88
N GLU A 155 -5.89 0.58 -4.89
CA GLU A 155 -4.45 0.67 -5.13
C GLU A 155 -3.90 -0.66 -5.66
N GLU A 156 -4.31 -1.80 -5.10
CA GLU A 156 -3.91 -3.09 -5.65
C GLU A 156 -4.45 -3.30 -7.07
N PHE A 157 -5.67 -2.86 -7.32
CA PHE A 157 -6.24 -2.86 -8.66
C PHE A 157 -5.33 -2.10 -9.65
N LEU A 158 -4.86 -0.91 -9.29
CA LEU A 158 -3.96 -0.12 -10.13
C LEU A 158 -2.58 -0.77 -10.24
N PHE A 159 -1.94 -1.06 -9.09
CA PHE A 159 -0.54 -1.48 -9.08
C PHE A 159 -0.36 -2.92 -9.57
N ARG A 160 -1.15 -3.88 -9.07
CA ARG A 160 -1.00 -5.30 -9.47
C ARG A 160 -1.83 -5.64 -10.70
N GLY A 161 -3.03 -5.09 -10.75
CA GLY A 161 -3.92 -5.30 -11.87
C GLY A 161 -3.45 -4.66 -13.17
N ILE A 162 -2.84 -3.45 -13.13
CA ILE A 162 -2.45 -2.69 -14.33
C ILE A 162 -0.93 -2.55 -14.42
N ILE A 163 -0.28 -1.84 -13.50
CA ILE A 163 1.13 -1.44 -13.62
C ILE A 163 2.06 -2.65 -13.64
N GLN A 164 1.97 -3.56 -12.69
CA GLN A 164 2.80 -4.76 -12.62
C GLN A 164 2.62 -5.66 -13.86
N LYS A 165 1.38 -5.83 -14.33
CA LYS A 165 1.12 -6.60 -15.55
C LYS A 165 1.75 -5.95 -16.78
N ASN A 166 1.70 -4.62 -16.90
CA ASN A 166 2.31 -3.92 -18.02
C ASN A 166 3.82 -4.07 -18.01
N PHE A 167 4.47 -3.92 -16.86
CA PHE A 167 5.91 -4.18 -16.75
C PHE A 167 6.25 -5.61 -17.11
N TYR A 168 5.42 -6.59 -16.73
CA TYR A 168 5.63 -7.96 -17.16
C TYR A 168 5.47 -8.15 -18.67
N LEU A 169 4.49 -7.53 -19.31
CA LEU A 169 4.29 -7.62 -20.75
C LEU A 169 5.48 -7.04 -21.55
N ILE A 170 6.12 -6.01 -21.00
CA ILE A 170 7.30 -5.36 -21.62
C ILE A 170 8.56 -6.18 -21.34
N SER A 171 8.84 -6.49 -20.08
CA SER A 171 10.10 -7.10 -19.66
C SER A 171 10.15 -8.62 -19.79
N ARG A 172 9.00 -9.28 -19.83
CA ARG A 172 8.83 -10.74 -19.71
C ARG A 172 9.45 -11.33 -18.46
N ASN A 173 9.73 -10.50 -17.46
CA ASN A 173 10.34 -10.88 -16.20
C ASN A 173 9.41 -10.49 -15.05
N HIS A 174 8.86 -11.47 -14.32
CA HIS A 174 7.96 -11.25 -13.20
C HIS A 174 8.64 -10.51 -12.03
N HIS A 175 9.88 -10.84 -11.73
CA HIS A 175 10.61 -10.21 -10.63
C HIS A 175 10.82 -8.72 -10.91
N LEU A 176 11.31 -8.38 -12.10
CA LEU A 176 11.48 -6.98 -12.50
C LEU A 176 10.16 -6.22 -12.48
N ALA A 177 9.08 -6.83 -12.97
CA ALA A 177 7.75 -6.19 -12.95
C ALA A 177 7.24 -5.92 -11.53
N ILE A 178 7.46 -6.85 -10.60
CA ILE A 178 7.08 -6.71 -9.18
C ILE A 178 7.86 -5.54 -8.56
N TRP A 179 9.18 -5.54 -8.69
CA TRP A 179 10.03 -4.53 -8.08
C TRP A 179 9.79 -3.13 -8.65
N LEU A 180 9.62 -2.98 -9.96
CA LEU A 180 9.30 -1.68 -10.58
C LEU A 180 7.93 -1.17 -10.15
N SER A 181 6.93 -2.05 -10.09
CA SER A 181 5.60 -1.67 -9.60
C SER A 181 5.62 -1.26 -8.14
N ALA A 182 6.37 -1.98 -7.29
CA ALA A 182 6.51 -1.66 -5.88
C ALA A 182 7.30 -0.36 -5.66
N PHE A 183 8.31 -0.09 -6.48
CA PHE A 183 9.06 1.17 -6.46
C PHE A 183 8.15 2.36 -6.75
N ILE A 184 7.35 2.30 -7.82
CA ILE A 184 6.40 3.36 -8.16
C ILE A 184 5.34 3.50 -7.06
N PHE A 185 4.83 2.37 -6.54
CA PHE A 185 3.88 2.37 -5.42
C PHE A 185 4.41 3.14 -4.21
N SER A 186 5.65 2.90 -3.82
CA SER A 186 6.27 3.63 -2.71
C SER A 186 6.55 5.10 -3.05
N ALA A 187 7.08 5.36 -4.25
CA ALA A 187 7.48 6.71 -4.67
C ALA A 187 6.32 7.70 -4.75
N ILE A 188 5.14 7.28 -5.20
CA ILE A 188 3.98 8.19 -5.32
C ILE A 188 3.43 8.68 -3.98
N HIS A 189 3.77 8.04 -2.87
CA HIS A 189 3.37 8.51 -1.54
C HIS A 189 4.19 9.72 -1.07
N MET A 190 5.28 10.05 -1.75
CA MET A 190 6.14 11.22 -1.47
C MET A 190 6.68 11.31 -0.04
N GLN A 191 6.69 10.19 0.67
CA GLN A 191 7.22 10.04 2.02
C GLN A 191 8.53 9.25 1.96
N PHE A 192 9.66 9.95 1.96
CA PHE A 192 10.98 9.33 1.81
C PHE A 192 11.35 8.47 3.03
N TYR A 193 11.01 8.94 4.23
CA TYR A 193 11.31 8.24 5.48
C TYR A 193 10.41 7.04 5.77
N GLY A 194 9.40 6.81 4.91
CA GLY A 194 8.60 5.59 4.82
C GLY A 194 8.79 4.82 3.51
N PHE A 195 9.77 5.19 2.68
CA PHE A 195 9.92 4.65 1.33
C PHE A 195 10.25 3.16 1.29
N PHE A 196 11.28 2.73 2.01
CA PHE A 196 11.73 1.32 1.98
C PHE A 196 10.72 0.35 2.62
N PRO A 197 10.14 0.63 3.79
CA PRO A 197 9.05 -0.17 4.34
C PRO A 197 7.92 -0.38 3.34
N ARG A 198 7.46 0.69 2.73
CA ARG A 198 6.36 0.65 1.75
C ARG A 198 6.76 -0.07 0.45
N LEU A 199 8.03 0.06 0.03
CA LEU A 199 8.57 -0.68 -1.10
C LEU A 199 8.52 -2.19 -0.84
N PHE A 200 9.00 -2.67 0.31
CA PHE A 200 9.02 -4.10 0.64
C PHE A 200 7.61 -4.66 0.82
N MET A 201 6.70 -3.89 1.40
CA MET A 201 5.28 -4.22 1.47
C MET A 201 4.69 -4.36 0.05
N GLY A 202 5.02 -3.43 -0.82
CA GLY A 202 4.64 -3.49 -2.23
C GLY A 202 5.18 -4.72 -2.94
N VAL A 203 6.42 -5.13 -2.66
CA VAL A 203 7.00 -6.37 -3.18
C VAL A 203 6.26 -7.60 -2.68
N LEU A 204 5.93 -7.67 -1.39
CA LEU A 204 5.15 -8.77 -0.81
C LEU A 204 3.80 -8.93 -1.52
N PHE A 205 3.03 -7.85 -1.68
CA PHE A 205 1.74 -7.87 -2.37
C PHE A 205 1.89 -8.28 -3.85
N GLY A 206 2.96 -7.83 -4.51
CA GLY A 206 3.28 -8.22 -5.88
C GLY A 206 3.55 -9.71 -6.03
N TYR A 207 4.24 -10.33 -5.07
CA TYR A 207 4.46 -11.78 -5.06
C TYR A 207 3.20 -12.58 -4.71
N LEU A 208 2.38 -12.12 -3.77
CA LEU A 208 1.08 -12.76 -3.46
C LEU A 208 0.22 -12.85 -4.72
N PHE A 209 0.14 -11.76 -5.49
CA PHE A 209 -0.54 -11.75 -6.78
C PHE A 209 0.12 -12.70 -7.80
N HIS A 210 1.44 -12.69 -7.89
CA HIS A 210 2.17 -13.55 -8.83
C HIS A 210 1.97 -15.04 -8.53
N TRP A 211 2.10 -15.47 -7.27
CA TRP A 211 1.98 -16.87 -6.90
C TRP A 211 0.55 -17.39 -7.03
N SER A 212 -0.42 -16.64 -6.57
CA SER A 212 -1.83 -17.04 -6.59
C SER A 212 -2.49 -16.91 -7.98
N GLY A 213 -1.99 -16.01 -8.80
CA GLY A 213 -2.69 -15.56 -10.02
C GLY A 213 -4.02 -14.89 -9.72
N SER A 214 -4.28 -14.44 -8.48
CA SER A 214 -5.48 -13.70 -8.04
C SER A 214 -5.09 -12.42 -7.33
N ILE A 215 -5.66 -11.29 -7.77
CA ILE A 215 -5.42 -9.99 -7.16
C ILE A 215 -6.00 -9.90 -5.74
N THR A 216 -7.01 -10.72 -5.44
CA THR A 216 -7.73 -10.69 -4.16
C THR A 216 -6.82 -10.93 -2.97
N TYR A 217 -5.78 -11.76 -3.08
CA TYR A 217 -4.85 -11.99 -1.97
C TYR A 217 -4.01 -10.75 -1.65
N ALA A 218 -3.59 -10.00 -2.67
CA ALA A 218 -2.90 -8.73 -2.47
C ALA A 218 -3.82 -7.68 -1.85
N MET A 219 -5.08 -7.58 -2.33
CA MET A 219 -6.09 -6.68 -1.78
C MET A 219 -6.38 -6.96 -0.31
N VAL A 220 -6.52 -8.24 0.05
CA VAL A 220 -6.77 -8.64 1.44
C VAL A 220 -5.57 -8.33 2.33
N ALA A 221 -4.35 -8.63 1.87
CA ALA A 221 -3.12 -8.33 2.61
C ALA A 221 -2.97 -6.81 2.85
N HIS A 222 -3.19 -6.00 1.82
CA HIS A 222 -3.09 -4.55 1.93
C HIS A 222 -4.18 -3.97 2.84
N ALA A 223 -5.45 -4.35 2.63
CA ALA A 223 -6.54 -3.91 3.49
C ALA A 223 -6.31 -4.32 4.96
N PHE A 224 -5.77 -5.52 5.22
CA PHE A 224 -5.43 -5.97 6.57
C PHE A 224 -4.29 -5.14 7.17
N ASN A 225 -3.23 -4.84 6.41
CA ASN A 225 -2.15 -3.98 6.88
C ASN A 225 -2.65 -2.61 7.33
N ASN A 226 -3.46 -1.95 6.50
CA ASN A 226 -4.01 -0.64 6.81
C ASN A 226 -5.04 -0.72 7.96
N PHE A 227 -5.88 -1.76 7.98
CA PHE A 227 -6.80 -2.04 9.08
C PHE A 227 -6.05 -2.17 10.41
N PHE A 228 -4.96 -2.94 10.42
CA PHE A 228 -4.15 -3.13 11.61
C PHE A 228 -3.56 -1.80 12.10
N ALA A 229 -2.97 -1.01 11.21
CA ALA A 229 -2.40 0.30 11.54
C ALA A 229 -3.46 1.26 12.12
N VAL A 230 -4.60 1.42 11.44
CA VAL A 230 -5.70 2.30 11.90
C VAL A 230 -6.29 1.83 13.23
N THR A 231 -6.41 0.50 13.43
CA THR A 231 -6.93 -0.08 14.67
C THR A 231 -5.96 0.13 15.84
N MET A 232 -4.66 -0.07 15.62
CA MET A 232 -3.65 0.17 16.65
C MET A 232 -3.60 1.64 17.04
N TRP A 233 -3.71 2.54 16.07
CA TRP A 233 -3.81 3.98 16.32
C TRP A 233 -5.05 4.32 17.16
N TYR A 234 -6.22 3.83 16.77
CA TYR A 234 -7.45 4.03 17.52
C TYR A 234 -7.37 3.48 18.95
N ALA A 235 -6.80 2.28 19.13
CA ALA A 235 -6.57 1.67 20.42
C ALA A 235 -5.64 2.53 21.32
N ALA A 236 -4.59 3.12 20.73
CA ALA A 236 -3.72 4.05 21.44
C ALA A 236 -4.46 5.32 21.88
N GLN A 237 -5.27 5.91 20.98
CA GLN A 237 -6.11 7.07 21.34
C GLN A 237 -7.09 6.78 22.49
N GLN A 238 -7.61 5.55 22.57
CA GLN A 238 -8.48 5.12 23.67
C GLN A 238 -7.70 4.78 24.97
N GLY A 239 -6.36 4.91 24.96
CA GLY A 239 -5.53 4.66 26.14
C GLY A 239 -5.29 3.20 26.49
N TYR A 240 -5.57 2.24 25.56
CA TYR A 240 -5.36 0.80 25.81
C TYR A 240 -3.90 0.42 26.05
N PHE A 241 -2.94 1.24 25.60
CA PHE A 241 -1.49 1.01 25.81
C PHE A 241 -0.90 1.83 26.98
N GLY A 242 -1.73 2.53 27.75
CA GLY A 242 -1.32 3.44 28.82
C GLY A 242 -1.15 4.89 28.33
N LYS A 243 -1.24 5.83 29.29
CA LYS A 243 -1.20 7.28 29.00
C LYS A 243 0.17 7.79 28.53
N GLU A 244 1.22 7.01 28.73
CA GLU A 244 2.60 7.36 28.34
C GLU A 244 2.97 6.89 26.93
N TYR A 245 2.06 6.16 26.24
CA TYR A 245 2.33 5.63 24.92
C TYR A 245 1.83 6.62 23.84
N GLU A 246 2.67 7.58 23.52
CA GLU A 246 2.46 8.43 22.36
C GLU A 246 2.96 7.70 21.12
N LEU A 247 2.05 7.12 20.33
CA LEU A 247 2.36 6.59 19.01
C LEU A 247 2.54 7.76 18.02
N GLY A 248 3.74 7.92 17.46
CA GLY A 248 3.85 8.60 16.17
C GLY A 248 3.16 7.75 15.11
N VAL A 249 2.47 8.37 14.16
CA VAL A 249 1.71 7.64 13.10
C VAL A 249 2.60 6.67 12.33
N ASN A 250 3.86 6.97 12.24
CA ASN A 250 4.87 6.20 11.53
C ASN A 250 5.90 5.54 12.46
N ASP A 251 5.69 5.57 13.78
CA ASP A 251 6.64 4.98 14.70
C ASP A 251 6.37 3.49 14.87
N PRO A 252 7.35 2.63 14.54
CA PRO A 252 7.22 1.22 14.80
C PRO A 252 7.30 0.97 16.30
N PRO A 253 6.66 -0.08 16.81
CA PRO A 253 6.82 -0.48 18.19
C PRO A 253 8.29 -0.78 18.49
N ASP A 254 8.79 -0.34 19.65
CA ASP A 254 10.11 -0.72 20.14
C ASP A 254 10.08 -2.19 20.57
N LEU A 255 10.46 -3.07 19.63
CA LEU A 255 10.40 -4.51 19.81
C LEU A 255 11.75 -5.05 20.30
N PRO A 256 11.77 -5.91 21.31
CA PRO A 256 12.97 -6.64 21.69
C PRO A 256 13.57 -7.41 20.51
N VAL A 257 14.88 -7.38 20.36
CA VAL A 257 15.60 -8.05 19.25
C VAL A 257 15.21 -9.51 19.10
N VAL A 258 14.96 -10.20 20.21
CA VAL A 258 14.51 -11.62 20.20
C VAL A 258 13.14 -11.77 19.51
N VAL A 259 12.23 -10.81 19.68
CA VAL A 259 10.91 -10.81 19.02
C VAL A 259 11.09 -10.61 17.52
N ILE A 260 11.98 -9.71 17.10
CA ILE A 260 12.28 -9.47 15.68
C ILE A 260 12.86 -10.71 15.03
N ILE A 261 13.84 -11.38 15.67
CA ILE A 261 14.46 -12.63 15.17
C ILE A 261 13.42 -13.74 15.05
N LEU A 262 12.61 -13.96 16.08
CA LEU A 262 11.56 -14.99 16.05
C LEU A 262 10.52 -14.68 14.97
N SER A 263 10.10 -13.42 14.84
CA SER A 263 9.18 -12.99 13.78
C SER A 263 9.77 -13.21 12.39
N LEU A 264 11.06 -12.96 12.20
CA LEU A 264 11.74 -13.21 10.92
C LEU A 264 11.76 -14.70 10.58
N ILE A 265 12.10 -15.56 11.55
CA ILE A 265 12.08 -17.02 11.34
C ILE A 265 10.66 -17.48 10.96
N LEU A 266 9.65 -17.05 11.72
CA LEU A 266 8.25 -17.39 11.44
C LEU A 266 7.78 -16.83 10.10
N PHE A 267 8.20 -15.63 9.74
CA PHE A 267 7.91 -15.02 8.43
C PHE A 267 8.48 -15.86 7.28
N LEU A 268 9.76 -16.28 7.38
CA LEU A 268 10.40 -17.11 6.35
C LEU A 268 9.73 -18.47 6.21
N ILE A 269 9.32 -19.08 7.31
CA ILE A 269 8.55 -20.32 7.29
C ILE A 269 7.17 -20.08 6.65
N THR A 270 6.47 -19.08 7.10
CA THR A 270 5.10 -18.77 6.64
C THR A 270 5.09 -18.41 5.16
N ILE A 271 6.03 -17.58 4.68
CA ILE A 271 6.10 -17.19 3.25
C ILE A 271 6.38 -18.41 2.36
N TYR A 272 7.20 -19.37 2.82
CA TYR A 272 7.42 -20.62 2.11
C TYR A 272 6.12 -21.42 1.95
N PHE A 273 5.37 -21.62 3.04
CA PHE A 273 4.10 -22.37 2.99
C PHE A 273 3.02 -21.64 2.20
N VAL A 274 2.90 -20.32 2.37
CA VAL A 274 1.97 -19.47 1.58
C VAL A 274 2.28 -19.62 0.09
N ARG A 275 3.54 -19.47 -0.30
CA ARG A 275 3.94 -19.62 -1.70
C ARG A 275 3.54 -21.01 -2.26
N GLN A 276 3.86 -22.10 -1.57
CA GLN A 276 3.52 -23.46 -2.04
C GLN A 276 2.00 -23.62 -2.18
N LYS A 277 1.26 -23.19 -1.17
CA LYS A 277 -0.20 -23.29 -1.15
C LYS A 277 -0.85 -22.51 -2.30
N LEU A 278 -0.42 -21.26 -2.52
CA LEU A 278 -0.96 -20.40 -3.58
C LEU A 278 -0.60 -20.91 -4.98
N LEU A 279 0.59 -21.50 -5.17
CA LEU A 279 0.99 -22.12 -6.43
C LEU A 279 0.14 -23.36 -6.72
N ASN A 280 -0.13 -24.21 -5.72
CA ASN A 280 -0.99 -25.38 -5.88
C ASN A 280 -2.42 -24.96 -6.23
N GLU A 281 -3.01 -24.02 -5.48
CA GLU A 281 -4.35 -23.48 -5.81
C GLU A 281 -4.43 -22.86 -7.20
N ARG A 282 -3.33 -22.31 -7.70
CA ARG A 282 -3.25 -21.80 -9.07
C ARG A 282 -3.21 -22.92 -10.10
N ALA A 283 -2.47 -23.99 -9.84
CA ALA A 283 -2.36 -25.15 -10.73
C ALA A 283 -3.71 -25.87 -10.84
N ASP A 284 -4.39 -26.14 -9.72
CA ASP A 284 -5.70 -26.80 -9.68
C ASP A 284 -6.79 -26.08 -10.46
N LYS A 285 -6.63 -24.78 -10.70
CA LYS A 285 -7.59 -23.94 -11.46
C LYS A 285 -7.25 -23.83 -12.94
N MET A 286 -6.16 -24.43 -13.38
CA MET A 286 -5.72 -24.43 -14.80
C MET A 286 -5.91 -25.81 -15.47
N GLY A 287 -6.05 -26.88 -14.67
CA GLY A 287 -6.43 -28.22 -15.13
C GLY A 287 -7.94 -28.41 -15.08
#